data_1e46ebfad59de21fc9acc5fbb0fbff0c
#
_entry.id   1e46ebfad59de21fc9acc5fbb0fbff0c
#
_cell.length_a   1.000
_cell.length_b   1.000
_cell.length_c   1.000
_cell.angle_alpha   90.00
_cell.angle_beta   90.00
_cell.angle_gamma   90.00
#
_symmetry.space_group_name_H-M   'P 1'
#
loop_
_entity.id
_entity.type
_entity.pdbx_description
1 polymer ?
#
loop_
_entity_poly.entity_id
_entity_poly.type
_entity_poly.pdbx_seq_one_letter_code
_entity_poly.pdbx_strand_id
1 'polypeptide(L)' 'MKTKDPLVQNVLNRMAERSEAGIRKFGVTMEEANKSIEHWITNAQEELADSILYFEKLKQELRKKEKLCHLKNLKKE' A
#
# COMPACT_ATOMS: atom_id res chain seq x y z
N MET A 1 -9.94 -16.60 1.06
CA MET A 1 -9.35 -16.95 2.37
C MET A 1 -10.02 -16.13 3.46
N LYS A 2 -10.38 -16.78 4.56
CA LYS A 2 -11.02 -16.09 5.69
C LYS A 2 -10.16 -16.19 6.93
N THR A 3 -10.12 -15.11 7.69
CA THR A 3 -9.39 -15.04 8.94
C THR A 3 -10.28 -14.41 10.00
N LYS A 4 -9.98 -14.67 11.27
CA LYS A 4 -10.70 -14.07 12.40
C LYS A 4 -10.23 -12.65 12.70
N ASP A 5 -9.12 -12.21 12.08
CA ASP A 5 -8.58 -10.87 12.25
C ASP A 5 -9.19 -9.92 11.23
N PRO A 6 -10.01 -8.93 11.65
CA PRO A 6 -10.66 -8.01 10.71
C PRO A 6 -9.67 -7.18 9.89
N LEU A 7 -8.55 -6.81 10.47
CA LEU A 7 -7.53 -6.05 9.78
C LEU A 7 -6.92 -6.87 8.64
N VAL A 8 -6.57 -8.12 8.92
CA VAL A 8 -6.02 -9.04 7.91
C VAL A 8 -7.06 -9.33 6.83
N GLN A 9 -8.32 -9.52 7.23
CA GLN A 9 -9.39 -9.77 6.26
C GLN A 9 -9.56 -8.62 5.29
N ASN A 10 -9.44 -7.38 5.77
CA ASN A 10 -9.51 -6.20 4.89
C ASN A 10 -8.37 -6.21 3.85
N VAL A 11 -7.17 -6.58 4.25
CA VAL A 11 -6.02 -6.68 3.34
C VAL A 11 -6.25 -7.77 2.30
N LEU A 12 -6.72 -8.94 2.74
CA LEU A 12 -7.03 -10.05 1.82
C LEU A 12 -8.09 -9.66 0.80
N ASN A 13 -9.13 -8.95 1.23
CA ASN A 13 -10.17 -8.47 0.34
C ASN A 13 -9.62 -7.52 -0.73
N ARG A 14 -8.76 -6.58 -0.33
CA ARG A 14 -8.12 -5.67 -1.28
C ARG A 14 -7.22 -6.41 -2.27
N MET A 15 -6.49 -7.40 -1.81
CA MET A 15 -5.65 -8.22 -2.69
C MET A 15 -6.49 -8.94 -3.74
N ALA A 16 -7.62 -9.52 -3.34
CA ALA A 16 -8.54 -10.19 -4.25
C ALA A 16 -9.10 -9.22 -5.29
N GLU A 17 -9.55 -8.03 -4.86
CA GLU A 17 -10.07 -6.99 -5.75
C GLU A 17 -9.02 -6.51 -6.73
N ARG A 18 -7.78 -6.31 -6.26
CA ARG A 18 -6.66 -5.89 -7.11
C ARG A 18 -6.33 -6.95 -8.15
N SER A 19 -6.37 -8.23 -7.75
CA SER A 19 -6.17 -9.35 -8.66
C SER A 19 -7.21 -9.35 -9.78
N GLU A 20 -8.49 -9.23 -9.43
CA GLU A 20 -9.57 -9.18 -10.41
C GLU A 20 -9.43 -8.00 -11.36
N ALA A 21 -9.06 -6.82 -10.83
CA ALA A 21 -8.84 -5.64 -11.65
C ALA A 21 -7.69 -5.88 -12.64
N GLY A 22 -6.62 -6.54 -12.20
CA GLY A 22 -5.49 -6.86 -13.06
C GLY A 22 -5.88 -7.82 -14.18
N ILE A 23 -6.67 -8.84 -13.87
CA ILE A 23 -7.18 -9.79 -14.88
C ILE A 23 -8.01 -9.05 -15.93
N ARG A 24 -8.90 -8.15 -15.50
CA ARG A 24 -9.73 -7.37 -16.44
C ARG A 24 -8.88 -6.48 -17.33
N LYS A 25 -7.82 -5.89 -16.77
CA LYS A 25 -6.95 -4.94 -17.50
C LYS A 25 -6.03 -5.65 -18.49
N PHE A 26 -5.41 -6.76 -18.08
CA PHE A 26 -4.37 -7.41 -18.87
C PHE A 26 -4.84 -8.68 -19.57
N GLY A 27 -6.01 -9.21 -19.22
CA GLY A 27 -6.58 -10.40 -19.86
C GLY A 27 -5.97 -11.71 -19.42
N VAL A 28 -5.04 -11.71 -18.46
CA VAL A 28 -4.38 -12.91 -17.93
C VAL A 28 -4.22 -12.81 -16.44
N THR A 29 -4.15 -13.96 -15.77
CA THR A 29 -3.83 -14.05 -14.35
C THR A 29 -2.32 -13.88 -14.16
N MET A 30 -1.91 -13.64 -12.90
CA MET A 30 -0.49 -13.61 -12.55
C MET A 30 0.20 -14.94 -12.89
N GLU A 31 -0.49 -16.07 -12.66
CA GLU A 31 0.05 -17.39 -12.98
C GLU A 31 0.30 -17.55 -14.48
N GLU A 32 -0.59 -17.01 -15.30
CA GLU A 32 -0.48 -17.10 -16.76
C GLU A 32 0.48 -16.09 -17.37
N ALA A 33 0.77 -15.00 -16.66
CA ALA A 33 1.62 -13.94 -17.17
C ALA A 33 3.04 -14.46 -17.44
N ASN A 34 3.52 -14.24 -18.66
CA ASN A 34 4.81 -14.77 -19.11
C ASN A 34 5.78 -13.62 -19.37
N LYS A 35 6.44 -13.17 -18.31
CA LYS A 35 7.43 -12.10 -18.36
C LYS A 35 8.78 -12.64 -17.88
N SER A 36 9.86 -11.94 -18.22
CA SER A 36 11.21 -12.32 -17.80
C SER A 36 11.38 -12.17 -16.28
N ILE A 37 12.35 -12.87 -15.73
CA ILE A 37 12.70 -12.74 -14.31
C ILE A 37 13.10 -11.30 -14.00
N GLU A 38 13.87 -10.68 -14.89
CA GLU A 38 14.30 -9.30 -14.74
C GLU A 38 13.08 -8.35 -14.68
N HIS A 39 12.06 -8.59 -15.51
CA HIS A 39 10.83 -7.81 -15.50
C HIS A 39 10.16 -7.83 -14.11
N TRP A 40 10.02 -9.04 -13.53
CA TRP A 40 9.39 -9.17 -12.21
C TRP A 40 10.21 -8.48 -11.12
N ILE A 41 11.54 -8.63 -11.16
CA ILE A 41 12.42 -7.98 -10.19
C ILE A 41 12.32 -6.46 -10.30
N THR A 42 12.38 -5.92 -11.50
CA THR A 42 12.30 -4.48 -11.74
C THR A 42 10.98 -3.90 -11.24
N ASN A 43 9.87 -4.56 -11.56
CA ASN A 43 8.55 -4.12 -11.10
C ASN A 43 8.45 -4.13 -9.57
N ALA A 44 8.96 -5.20 -8.94
CA ALA A 44 8.96 -5.28 -7.48
C ALA A 44 9.80 -4.17 -6.86
N GLN A 45 10.95 -3.87 -7.43
CA GLN A 45 11.81 -2.78 -6.95
C GLN A 45 11.13 -1.42 -7.07
N GLU A 46 10.46 -1.16 -8.18
CA GLU A 46 9.74 0.08 -8.40
C GLU A 46 8.61 0.27 -7.39
N GLU A 47 7.84 -0.79 -7.14
CA GLU A 47 6.74 -0.75 -6.17
C GLU A 47 7.26 -0.55 -4.74
N LEU A 48 8.37 -1.19 -4.39
CA LEU A 48 8.99 -0.99 -3.08
C LEU A 48 9.50 0.44 -2.91
N ALA A 49 10.08 1.01 -3.96
CA ALA A 49 10.54 2.39 -3.95
C ALA A 49 9.36 3.34 -3.72
N ASP A 50 8.24 3.11 -4.41
CA ASP A 50 7.02 3.90 -4.22
C ASP A 50 6.51 3.78 -2.80
N SER A 51 6.55 2.58 -2.22
CA SER A 51 6.13 2.35 -0.83
C SER A 51 6.97 3.17 0.15
N ILE A 52 8.28 3.25 -0.08
CA ILE A 52 9.18 4.07 0.75
C ILE A 52 8.75 5.54 0.69
N LEU A 53 8.45 6.05 -0.49
CA LEU A 53 8.01 7.44 -0.68
C LEU A 53 6.69 7.70 0.03
N TYR A 54 5.74 6.76 -0.07
CA TYR A 54 4.44 6.89 0.61
C TYR A 54 4.62 6.92 2.13
N PHE A 55 5.47 6.05 2.67
CA PHE A 55 5.74 6.05 4.11
C PHE A 55 6.41 7.35 4.56
N GLU A 56 7.33 7.88 3.77
CA GLU A 56 7.97 9.16 4.10
C GLU A 56 6.95 10.30 4.11
N LYS A 57 6.04 10.29 3.15
CA LYS A 57 4.95 11.28 3.12
C LYS A 57 4.06 11.16 4.35
N LEU A 58 3.71 9.94 4.74
CA LEU A 58 2.92 9.69 5.95
C LEU A 58 3.62 10.21 7.20
N LYS A 59 4.91 9.97 7.34
CA LYS A 59 5.70 10.48 8.46
C LYS A 59 5.67 12.00 8.51
N GLN A 60 5.77 12.64 7.35
CA GLN A 60 5.69 14.09 7.25
C GLN A 60 4.33 14.61 7.73
N GLU A 61 3.24 13.96 7.29
CA GLU A 61 1.89 14.35 7.71
C GLU A 61 1.66 14.12 9.21
N LEU A 62 2.19 13.02 9.75
CA LEU A 62 2.12 12.74 11.19
C LEU A 62 2.84 13.82 11.99
N ARG A 63 4.04 14.21 11.57
CA ARG A 63 4.79 15.29 12.23
C ARG A 63 4.03 16.61 12.23
N LYS A 64 3.34 16.92 11.15
CA LYS A 64 2.49 18.11 11.06
C LYS A 64 1.34 18.07 12.04
N LYS A 65 0.68 16.92 12.17
CA LYS A 65 -0.43 16.74 13.11
C LYS A 65 0.04 16.84 14.55
N GLU A 66 1.15 16.23 14.88
CA GLU A 66 1.72 16.29 16.23
C GLU A 66 2.08 17.72 16.61
N LYS A 67 2.67 18.46 15.68
CA LYS A 67 3.03 19.87 15.89
C LYS A 67 1.78 20.70 16.14
N LEU A 68 0.72 20.49 15.38
CA LEU A 68 -0.56 21.19 15.56
C LEU A 68 -1.19 20.87 16.90
N CYS A 69 -1.19 19.59 17.30
CA CYS A 69 -1.71 19.19 18.61
C CYS A 69 -0.94 19.83 19.74
N HIS A 70 0.38 19.88 19.65
CA HIS A 70 1.23 20.51 20.62
C HIS A 70 0.92 22.02 20.75
N LEU A 71 0.78 22.70 19.62
CA LEU A 71 0.44 24.13 19.60
C LEU A 71 -0.94 24.39 20.20
N LYS A 72 -1.92 23.53 19.93
CA LYS A 72 -3.25 23.65 20.51
C LYS A 72 -3.24 23.48 22.03
N ASN A 73 -2.44 22.55 22.52
CA ASN A 73 -2.30 22.32 23.96
C ASN A 73 -1.65 23.51 24.65
N LEU A 74 -0.67 24.13 24.01
CA LEU A 74 -0.03 25.34 24.55
C LEU A 74 -1.00 26.52 24.64
N LYS A 75 -1.92 26.62 23.69
CA LYS A 75 -2.90 27.71 23.67
C LYS A 75 -4.00 27.57 24.71
N LYS A 76 -4.19 26.38 25.26
CA LYS A 76 -5.22 26.12 26.29
C LYS A 76 -4.79 26.54 27.68
N GLU A 77 -3.56 26.81 27.87
CA GLU A 77 -3.02 27.33 29.12
C GLU A 77 -3.13 28.86 29.16
#